data_75cbdc4e0c897c711ecd3f9695a55469
#
_entry.id   75cbdc4e0c897c711ecd3f9695a55469
#
_cell.length_a   1.000
_cell.length_b   1.000
_cell.length_c   1.000
_cell.angle_alpha   90.00
_cell.angle_beta   90.00
_cell.angle_gamma   90.00
#
_symmetry.space_group_name_H-M   'P 1'
#
loop_
_entity.id
_entity.type
_entity.pdbx_description
1 polymer ?
#
loop_
_entity_poly.entity_id
_entity_poly.type
_entity_poly.pdbx_seq_one_letter_code
_entity_poly.pdbx_strand_id
1 'polypeptide(L)'
;MISEVHPTAIVEAMAQLGDGVRIWHWVHVRGGAVIGDGTSIGQGCYIGAVTIGRGCRIQNHVSLFDGVTLEDDVFLGPSCVFTNVKHPRAHVSRKHAYAPTRIGRGATVGANATIVCGVSIGAYAMIGAGAVITHDVPPHGLMVGTPARRVGWACCCGETLPSPGPRMRCIHCGDIYEPSGTGTSLSRADSTPGP
;
A
#
# COMPACT_ATOMS: atom_id res chain seq x y z
N MET A 1 -2.60 21.47 -10.49
CA MET A 1 -2.43 22.20 -9.19
C MET A 1 -0.96 22.19 -8.84
N ILE A 2 -0.44 23.28 -8.25
CA ILE A 2 0.98 23.35 -7.86
C ILE A 2 1.23 22.41 -6.69
N SER A 3 2.35 21.67 -6.73
CA SER A 3 2.77 20.79 -5.63
C SER A 3 3.27 21.62 -4.44
N GLU A 4 2.94 21.18 -3.23
CA GLU A 4 3.33 21.84 -1.98
C GLU A 4 4.44 21.01 -1.31
N VAL A 5 5.64 21.58 -1.26
CA VAL A 5 6.80 20.95 -0.61
C VAL A 5 7.21 21.79 0.59
N HIS A 6 7.17 21.18 1.78
CA HIS A 6 7.58 21.90 2.99
C HIS A 6 9.07 22.28 2.94
N PRO A 7 9.48 23.49 3.39
CA PRO A 7 10.87 23.96 3.31
C PRO A 7 11.92 23.06 3.98
N THR A 8 11.52 22.23 4.95
CA THR A 8 12.42 21.26 5.60
C THR A 8 12.51 19.92 4.88
N ALA A 9 11.72 19.69 3.83
CA ALA A 9 11.81 18.48 3.03
C ALA A 9 12.99 18.57 2.05
N ILE A 10 13.60 17.44 1.77
CA ILE A 10 14.65 17.30 0.76
C ILE A 10 14.08 16.51 -0.41
N VAL A 11 13.97 17.17 -1.56
CA VAL A 11 13.59 16.52 -2.81
C VAL A 11 14.80 16.59 -3.74
N GLU A 12 15.41 15.42 -3.99
CA GLU A 12 16.60 15.34 -4.85
C GLU A 12 16.26 15.65 -6.31
N ALA A 13 17.25 16.10 -7.06
CA ALA A 13 17.16 16.21 -8.49
C ALA A 13 16.74 14.87 -9.11
N MET A 14 16.02 14.90 -10.24
CA MET A 14 15.47 13.73 -10.95
C MET A 14 14.30 13.04 -10.23
N ALA A 15 13.82 13.50 -9.08
CA ALA A 15 12.51 13.12 -8.56
C ALA A 15 11.41 13.79 -9.39
N GLN A 16 10.38 13.03 -9.74
CA GLN A 16 9.25 13.51 -10.53
C GLN A 16 8.01 13.61 -9.64
N LEU A 17 7.47 14.80 -9.50
CA LEU A 17 6.27 15.07 -8.71
C LEU A 17 5.13 15.44 -9.67
N GLY A 18 4.01 14.73 -9.54
CA GLY A 18 2.76 15.05 -10.22
C GLY A 18 2.09 16.30 -9.65
N ASP A 19 0.98 16.69 -10.25
CA ASP A 19 0.20 17.84 -9.83
C ASP A 19 -0.43 17.66 -8.46
N GLY A 20 -0.37 18.72 -7.62
CA GLY A 20 -1.00 18.73 -6.29
C GLY A 20 -0.40 17.73 -5.29
N VAL A 21 0.82 17.26 -5.51
CA VAL A 21 1.56 16.46 -4.53
C VAL A 21 1.87 17.31 -3.30
N ARG A 22 1.68 16.75 -2.10
CA ARG A 22 1.99 17.41 -0.83
C ARG A 22 3.07 16.66 -0.08
N ILE A 23 4.17 17.32 0.25
CA ILE A 23 5.31 16.76 0.96
C ILE A 23 5.51 17.52 2.25
N TRP A 24 5.39 16.83 3.39
CA TRP A 24 5.45 17.40 4.70
C TRP A 24 6.87 17.52 5.26
N HIS A 25 7.00 17.92 6.53
CA HIS A 25 8.27 18.19 7.20
C HIS A 25 9.22 17.00 7.17
N TRP A 26 10.51 17.27 6.93
CA TRP A 26 11.61 16.30 7.02
C TRP A 26 11.44 15.04 6.18
N VAL A 27 10.67 15.12 5.13
CA VAL A 27 10.61 14.06 4.13
C VAL A 27 11.85 14.11 3.28
N HIS A 28 12.42 12.94 2.97
CA HIS A 28 13.50 12.81 2.00
C HIS A 28 13.01 12.01 0.79
N VAL A 29 12.89 12.67 -0.35
CA VAL A 29 12.56 12.05 -1.65
C VAL A 29 13.83 11.95 -2.47
N ARG A 30 14.23 10.72 -2.78
CA ARG A 30 15.42 10.46 -3.58
C ARG A 30 15.19 10.69 -5.07
N GLY A 31 16.30 10.97 -5.78
CA GLY A 31 16.32 10.99 -7.23
C GLY A 31 15.85 9.67 -7.83
N GLY A 32 15.02 9.75 -8.89
CA GLY A 32 14.39 8.59 -9.54
C GLY A 32 13.05 8.17 -8.94
N ALA A 33 12.58 8.79 -7.86
CA ALA A 33 11.20 8.63 -7.39
C ALA A 33 10.22 9.24 -8.39
N VAL A 34 9.12 8.54 -8.66
CA VAL A 34 7.99 9.03 -9.47
C VAL A 34 6.74 9.02 -8.59
N ILE A 35 6.14 10.19 -8.35
CA ILE A 35 5.01 10.37 -7.45
C ILE A 35 3.82 10.95 -8.22
N GLY A 36 2.72 10.21 -8.28
CA GLY A 36 1.50 10.58 -8.99
C GLY A 36 0.71 11.69 -8.34
N ASP A 37 -0.17 12.29 -9.13
CA ASP A 37 -0.97 13.47 -8.77
C ASP A 37 -1.75 13.29 -7.47
N GLY A 38 -1.88 14.36 -6.70
CA GLY A 38 -2.69 14.43 -5.48
C GLY A 38 -2.23 13.56 -4.32
N THR A 39 -1.06 12.91 -4.44
CA THR A 39 -0.46 12.10 -3.38
C THR A 39 0.06 12.98 -2.24
N SER A 40 -0.13 12.51 -1.01
CA SER A 40 0.34 13.20 0.21
C SER A 40 1.31 12.31 0.98
N ILE A 41 2.46 12.88 1.35
CA ILE A 41 3.54 12.19 2.07
C ILE A 41 3.77 12.88 3.40
N GLY A 42 3.46 12.18 4.49
CA GLY A 42 3.56 12.63 5.87
C GLY A 42 4.99 12.88 6.32
N GLN A 43 5.13 13.54 7.46
CA GLN A 43 6.44 13.95 7.98
C GLN A 43 7.38 12.77 8.23
N GLY A 44 8.68 13.01 8.06
CA GLY A 44 9.74 12.07 8.40
C GLY A 44 9.78 10.81 7.52
N CYS A 45 9.10 10.81 6.36
CA CYS A 45 9.16 9.70 5.43
C CYS A 45 10.47 9.69 4.63
N TYR A 46 10.92 8.48 4.29
CA TYR A 46 11.98 8.25 3.32
C TYR A 46 11.40 7.60 2.07
N ILE A 47 11.59 8.23 0.93
CA ILE A 47 11.08 7.80 -0.38
C ILE A 47 12.25 7.54 -1.31
N GLY A 48 12.61 6.27 -1.52
CA GLY A 48 13.65 5.83 -2.43
C GLY A 48 13.27 6.00 -3.89
N ALA A 49 14.02 5.37 -4.79
CA ALA A 49 13.69 5.33 -6.22
C ALA A 49 12.50 4.36 -6.45
N VAL A 50 11.29 4.83 -6.19
CA VAL A 50 10.03 4.08 -6.19
C VAL A 50 9.01 4.73 -7.14
N THR A 51 7.99 3.96 -7.53
CA THR A 51 6.83 4.48 -8.26
C THR A 51 5.63 4.51 -7.32
N ILE A 52 5.02 5.67 -7.16
CA ILE A 52 3.82 5.89 -6.35
C ILE A 52 2.72 6.44 -7.26
N GLY A 53 1.59 5.77 -7.29
CA GLY A 53 0.40 6.14 -8.06
C GLY A 53 -0.24 7.44 -7.56
N ARG A 54 -1.38 7.77 -8.15
CA ARG A 54 -2.14 8.98 -7.81
C ARG A 54 -2.97 8.78 -6.56
N GLY A 55 -3.26 9.88 -5.86
CA GLY A 55 -4.20 9.87 -4.74
C GLY A 55 -3.72 9.14 -3.49
N CYS A 56 -2.48 8.65 -3.45
CA CYS A 56 -1.96 7.91 -2.31
C CYS A 56 -1.87 8.77 -1.05
N ARG A 57 -2.04 8.13 0.11
CA ARG A 57 -1.89 8.74 1.43
C ARG A 57 -0.84 8.00 2.22
N ILE A 58 0.37 8.54 2.26
CA ILE A 58 1.48 7.97 3.01
C ILE A 58 1.58 8.74 4.32
N GLN A 59 1.34 8.04 5.43
CA GLN A 59 1.36 8.64 6.75
C GLN A 59 2.80 8.85 7.25
N ASN A 60 2.93 9.41 8.46
CA ASN A 60 4.23 9.79 9.02
C ASN A 60 5.17 8.60 9.21
N HIS A 61 6.49 8.86 9.06
CA HIS A 61 7.56 7.91 9.36
C HIS A 61 7.52 6.59 8.58
N VAL A 62 7.04 6.63 7.34
CA VAL A 62 7.08 5.49 6.40
C VAL A 62 8.38 5.54 5.61
N SER A 63 9.05 4.39 5.48
CA SER A 63 10.23 4.25 4.61
C SER A 63 9.90 3.32 3.44
N LEU A 64 9.96 3.87 2.23
CA LEU A 64 9.83 3.14 0.97
C LEU A 64 11.20 3.03 0.31
N PHE A 65 11.77 1.83 0.34
CA PHE A 65 13.05 1.58 -0.31
C PHE A 65 12.86 1.21 -1.78
N ASP A 66 13.95 1.30 -2.54
CA ASP A 66 13.98 0.97 -3.97
C ASP A 66 13.35 -0.41 -4.25
N GLY A 67 12.56 -0.50 -5.33
CA GLY A 67 11.84 -1.70 -5.73
C GLY A 67 10.39 -1.79 -5.25
N VAL A 68 9.91 -0.80 -4.47
CA VAL A 68 8.49 -0.71 -4.10
C VAL A 68 7.70 0.01 -5.19
N THR A 69 6.53 -0.52 -5.51
CA THR A 69 5.54 0.13 -6.38
C THR A 69 4.21 0.20 -5.66
N LEU A 70 3.64 1.40 -5.57
CA LEU A 70 2.28 1.63 -5.10
C LEU A 70 1.41 2.00 -6.30
N GLU A 71 0.28 1.34 -6.47
CA GLU A 71 -0.75 1.76 -7.43
C GLU A 71 -1.55 2.95 -6.87
N ASP A 72 -2.59 3.39 -7.60
CA ASP A 72 -3.40 4.54 -7.19
C ASP A 72 -4.16 4.28 -5.88
N ASP A 73 -4.46 5.34 -5.13
CA ASP A 73 -5.32 5.35 -3.95
C ASP A 73 -4.87 4.47 -2.78
N VAL A 74 -3.58 4.12 -2.71
CA VAL A 74 -3.03 3.33 -1.61
C VAL A 74 -2.92 4.18 -0.33
N PHE A 75 -3.33 3.59 0.78
CA PHE A 75 -3.13 4.16 2.12
C PHE A 75 -2.03 3.39 2.87
N LEU A 76 -1.00 4.11 3.32
CA LEU A 76 0.05 3.57 4.19
C LEU A 76 -0.07 4.22 5.58
N GLY A 77 -0.38 3.42 6.57
CA GLY A 77 -0.47 3.84 7.98
C GLY A 77 0.87 4.27 8.56
N PRO A 78 0.87 5.07 9.63
CA PRO A 78 2.11 5.60 10.21
C PRO A 78 3.05 4.47 10.65
N SER A 79 4.33 4.72 10.41
CA SER A 79 5.42 3.80 10.80
C SER A 79 5.32 2.39 10.24
N CYS A 80 4.54 2.15 9.18
CA CYS A 80 4.62 0.86 8.49
C CYS A 80 5.98 0.73 7.79
N VAL A 81 6.49 -0.50 7.71
CA VAL A 81 7.86 -0.79 7.28
C VAL A 81 7.86 -1.69 6.05
N PHE A 82 8.65 -1.32 5.06
CA PHE A 82 8.94 -2.15 3.88
C PHE A 82 10.39 -2.59 3.94
N THR A 83 10.67 -3.87 3.73
CA THR A 83 12.04 -4.33 3.51
C THR A 83 12.34 -4.37 2.01
N ASN A 84 13.61 -4.50 1.61
CA ASN A 84 13.99 -4.61 0.20
C ASN A 84 14.95 -5.77 -0.08
N VAL A 85 15.55 -6.35 0.97
CA VAL A 85 16.48 -7.49 0.88
C VAL A 85 16.01 -8.62 1.79
N LYS A 86 15.88 -9.84 1.25
CA LYS A 86 15.44 -11.01 2.03
C LYS A 86 16.47 -11.49 3.06
N HIS A 87 17.75 -11.41 2.72
CA HIS A 87 18.84 -11.95 3.54
C HIS A 87 19.96 -10.92 3.73
N PRO A 88 19.72 -9.83 4.49
CA PRO A 88 20.72 -8.78 4.68
C PRO A 88 21.88 -9.27 5.55
N ARG A 89 23.10 -8.85 5.20
CA ARG A 89 24.32 -9.03 6.01
C ARG A 89 25.19 -7.79 5.83
N ALA A 90 25.70 -7.22 6.90
CA ALA A 90 26.48 -6.00 6.85
C ALA A 90 27.73 -6.12 5.98
N HIS A 91 28.38 -7.27 6.01
CA HIS A 91 29.63 -7.54 5.27
C HIS A 91 29.39 -8.10 3.85
N VAL A 92 28.14 -8.24 3.40
CA VAL A 92 27.79 -8.74 2.05
C VAL A 92 26.92 -7.73 1.34
N SER A 93 27.46 -7.09 0.30
CA SER A 93 26.67 -6.17 -0.51
C SER A 93 25.53 -6.90 -1.25
N ARG A 94 24.30 -6.43 -1.06
CA ARG A 94 23.08 -6.94 -1.72
C ARG A 94 22.35 -5.86 -2.53
N LYS A 95 23.05 -4.78 -2.91
CA LYS A 95 22.45 -3.63 -3.62
C LYS A 95 21.81 -3.99 -4.97
N HIS A 96 22.18 -5.11 -5.56
CA HIS A 96 21.64 -5.63 -6.82
C HIS A 96 20.60 -6.75 -6.61
N ALA A 97 20.25 -7.08 -5.36
CA ALA A 97 19.36 -8.19 -5.01
C ALA A 97 18.08 -7.69 -4.30
N TYR A 98 17.61 -6.49 -4.65
CA TYR A 98 16.36 -5.96 -4.15
C TYR A 98 15.19 -6.78 -4.71
N ALA A 99 14.33 -7.25 -3.82
CA ALA A 99 13.12 -7.99 -4.20
C ALA A 99 11.94 -7.01 -4.33
N PRO A 100 11.32 -6.91 -5.53
CA PRO A 100 10.25 -5.95 -5.76
C PRO A 100 9.03 -6.25 -4.90
N THR A 101 8.36 -5.19 -4.43
CA THR A 101 7.10 -5.28 -3.68
C THR A 101 6.06 -4.42 -4.37
N ARG A 102 4.88 -4.97 -4.62
CA ARG A 102 3.78 -4.27 -5.29
C ARG A 102 2.57 -4.16 -4.37
N ILE A 103 2.02 -2.97 -4.28
CA ILE A 103 0.79 -2.69 -3.52
C ILE A 103 -0.29 -2.26 -4.51
N GLY A 104 -1.34 -3.04 -4.61
CA GLY A 104 -2.45 -2.83 -5.54
C GLY A 104 -3.32 -1.65 -5.17
N ARG A 105 -4.08 -1.16 -6.15
CA ARG A 105 -4.96 0.00 -6.03
C ARG A 105 -5.87 -0.08 -4.81
N GLY A 106 -6.00 1.02 -4.09
CA GLY A 106 -6.91 1.16 -2.96
C GLY A 106 -6.57 0.28 -1.76
N ALA A 107 -5.43 -0.43 -1.78
CA ALA A 107 -5.01 -1.23 -0.63
C ALA A 107 -4.63 -0.35 0.56
N THR A 108 -4.91 -0.85 1.76
CA THR A 108 -4.58 -0.20 3.02
C THR A 108 -3.55 -1.03 3.79
N VAL A 109 -2.48 -0.41 4.21
CA VAL A 109 -1.47 -0.97 5.13
C VAL A 109 -1.61 -0.27 6.47
N GLY A 110 -1.95 -1.02 7.52
CA GLY A 110 -2.15 -0.49 8.88
C GLY A 110 -0.85 0.01 9.52
N ALA A 111 -1.01 0.81 10.58
CA ALA A 111 0.12 1.36 11.34
C ALA A 111 1.05 0.25 11.86
N ASN A 112 2.36 0.50 11.84
CA ASN A 112 3.39 -0.44 12.30
C ASN A 112 3.37 -1.83 11.61
N ALA A 113 2.63 -2.02 10.53
CA ALA A 113 2.71 -3.27 9.76
C ALA A 113 4.06 -3.39 9.07
N THR A 114 4.56 -4.62 8.94
CA THR A 114 5.80 -4.91 8.24
C THR A 114 5.53 -5.71 6.98
N ILE A 115 5.99 -5.21 5.84
CA ILE A 115 5.88 -5.87 4.55
C ILE A 115 7.26 -6.42 4.16
N VAL A 116 7.39 -7.74 4.19
CA VAL A 116 8.62 -8.40 3.73
C VAL A 116 8.68 -8.31 2.21
N CYS A 117 9.84 -7.95 1.69
CA CYS A 117 10.02 -7.73 0.26
C CYS A 117 9.77 -8.96 -0.61
N GLY A 118 9.41 -8.73 -1.86
CA GLY A 118 9.13 -9.78 -2.84
C GLY A 118 7.71 -10.34 -2.75
N VAL A 119 6.77 -9.56 -2.18
CA VAL A 119 5.35 -9.91 -2.11
C VAL A 119 4.50 -8.93 -2.91
N SER A 120 3.34 -9.40 -3.36
CA SER A 120 2.31 -8.58 -3.97
C SER A 120 1.09 -8.51 -3.04
N ILE A 121 0.63 -7.30 -2.76
CA ILE A 121 -0.63 -7.05 -2.04
C ILE A 121 -1.68 -6.66 -3.07
N GLY A 122 -2.76 -7.43 -3.16
CA GLY A 122 -3.82 -7.23 -4.13
C GLY A 122 -4.64 -5.96 -3.89
N ALA A 123 -5.36 -5.53 -4.93
CA ALA A 123 -6.19 -4.33 -4.85
C ALA A 123 -7.22 -4.42 -3.71
N TYR A 124 -7.43 -3.29 -3.02
CA TYR A 124 -8.36 -3.16 -1.89
C TYR A 124 -8.11 -4.14 -0.73
N ALA A 125 -6.95 -4.80 -0.69
CA ALA A 125 -6.58 -5.59 0.48
C ALA A 125 -6.39 -4.69 1.70
N MET A 126 -6.71 -5.21 2.88
CA MET A 126 -6.56 -4.51 4.14
C MET A 126 -5.60 -5.27 5.05
N ILE A 127 -4.48 -4.64 5.35
CA ILE A 127 -3.48 -5.15 6.28
C ILE A 127 -3.69 -4.48 7.63
N GLY A 128 -4.01 -5.27 8.64
CA GLY A 128 -4.21 -4.79 10.01
C GLY A 128 -2.94 -4.18 10.61
N ALA A 129 -3.12 -3.28 11.57
CA ALA A 129 -2.00 -2.67 12.29
C ALA A 129 -1.12 -3.75 12.94
N GLY A 130 0.21 -3.56 12.88
CA GLY A 130 1.19 -4.49 13.45
C GLY A 130 1.31 -5.84 12.74
N ALA A 131 0.60 -6.08 11.65
CA ALA A 131 0.69 -7.35 10.92
C ALA A 131 2.03 -7.49 10.18
N VAL A 132 2.54 -8.73 10.06
CA VAL A 132 3.76 -9.03 9.29
C VAL A 132 3.42 -9.86 8.06
N ILE A 133 3.47 -9.23 6.90
CA ILE A 133 3.18 -9.85 5.60
C ILE A 133 4.44 -10.52 5.07
N THR A 134 4.38 -11.84 4.86
CA THR A 134 5.48 -12.69 4.38
C THR A 134 5.17 -13.40 3.06
N HIS A 135 3.93 -13.30 2.57
CA HIS A 135 3.44 -13.94 1.34
C HIS A 135 2.47 -13.00 0.63
N ASP A 136 2.17 -13.32 -0.62
CA ASP A 136 1.20 -12.57 -1.41
C ASP A 136 -0.18 -12.52 -0.72
N VAL A 137 -0.83 -11.39 -0.89
CA VAL A 137 -2.18 -11.13 -0.34
C VAL A 137 -3.16 -10.99 -1.50
N PRO A 138 -4.25 -11.76 -1.52
CA PRO A 138 -5.25 -11.65 -2.57
C PRO A 138 -5.98 -10.28 -2.51
N PRO A 139 -6.55 -9.81 -3.64
CA PRO A 139 -7.42 -8.65 -3.63
C PRO A 139 -8.51 -8.78 -2.56
N HIS A 140 -8.84 -7.67 -1.89
CA HIS A 140 -9.80 -7.61 -0.79
C HIS A 140 -9.45 -8.44 0.45
N GLY A 141 -8.29 -9.11 0.51
CA GLY A 141 -7.91 -9.93 1.67
C GLY A 141 -7.71 -9.08 2.93
N LEU A 142 -8.39 -9.43 4.02
CA LEU A 142 -8.18 -8.86 5.35
C LEU A 142 -7.14 -9.70 6.09
N MET A 143 -5.97 -9.11 6.35
CA MET A 143 -4.81 -9.78 6.93
C MET A 143 -4.47 -9.23 8.30
N VAL A 144 -4.28 -10.10 9.29
CA VAL A 144 -3.85 -9.70 10.64
C VAL A 144 -2.84 -10.70 11.22
N GLY A 145 -2.06 -10.25 12.19
CA GLY A 145 -1.17 -11.10 13.00
C GLY A 145 0.28 -11.17 12.52
N THR A 146 1.09 -11.93 13.26
CA THR A 146 2.54 -12.13 13.04
C THR A 146 2.87 -13.61 13.20
N PRO A 147 3.15 -14.32 12.08
CA PRO A 147 2.97 -13.92 10.68
C PRO A 147 1.49 -13.70 10.34
N ALA A 148 1.21 -12.78 9.41
CA ALA A 148 -0.15 -12.44 9.05
C ALA A 148 -0.90 -13.61 8.39
N ARG A 149 -2.19 -13.72 8.74
CA ARG A 149 -3.12 -14.69 8.15
C ARG A 149 -4.38 -13.96 7.70
N ARG A 150 -4.99 -14.47 6.64
CA ARG A 150 -6.27 -13.93 6.20
C ARG A 150 -7.37 -14.36 7.16
N VAL A 151 -8.04 -13.37 7.75
CA VAL A 151 -9.14 -13.58 8.69
C VAL A 151 -10.51 -13.25 8.08
N GLY A 152 -10.54 -12.68 6.88
CA GLY A 152 -11.76 -12.29 6.20
C GLY A 152 -11.48 -11.53 4.91
N TRP A 153 -12.42 -10.69 4.56
CA TRP A 153 -12.39 -9.86 3.37
C TRP A 153 -12.78 -8.41 3.70
N ALA A 154 -12.23 -7.47 2.94
CA ALA A 154 -12.55 -6.05 3.04
C ALA A 154 -13.29 -5.58 1.78
N CYS A 155 -14.28 -4.73 1.98
CA CYS A 155 -14.94 -3.99 0.92
C CYS A 155 -14.01 -2.90 0.34
N CYS A 156 -14.26 -2.44 -0.88
CA CYS A 156 -13.55 -1.29 -1.44
C CYS A 156 -13.76 0.00 -0.63
N CYS A 157 -14.83 0.12 0.14
CA CYS A 157 -15.06 1.25 1.05
C CYS A 157 -14.28 1.15 2.38
N GLY A 158 -13.57 0.04 2.64
CA GLY A 158 -12.78 -0.20 3.84
C GLY A 158 -13.49 -1.01 4.94
N GLU A 159 -14.79 -1.25 4.82
CA GLU A 159 -15.52 -2.07 5.79
C GLU A 159 -15.17 -3.55 5.68
N THR A 160 -15.17 -4.24 6.81
CA THR A 160 -15.05 -5.70 6.84
C THR A 160 -16.33 -6.32 6.29
N LEU A 161 -16.18 -7.22 5.33
CA LEU A 161 -17.33 -7.96 4.81
C LEU A 161 -17.83 -9.00 5.84
N PRO A 162 -19.13 -9.31 5.83
CA PRO A 162 -19.69 -10.32 6.72
C PRO A 162 -19.03 -11.69 6.50
N SER A 163 -19.32 -12.65 7.36
CA SER A 163 -18.76 -14.01 7.30
C SER A 163 -18.81 -14.58 5.89
N PRO A 164 -17.78 -15.34 5.47
CA PRO A 164 -17.69 -15.88 4.12
C PRO A 164 -18.96 -16.68 3.73
N GLY A 165 -19.47 -16.39 2.55
CA GLY A 165 -20.62 -17.02 1.97
C GLY A 165 -20.55 -16.94 0.44
N PRO A 166 -21.50 -17.55 -0.27
CA PRO A 166 -21.52 -17.51 -1.74
C PRO A 166 -21.71 -16.09 -2.28
N ARG A 167 -22.27 -15.21 -1.47
CA ARG A 167 -22.49 -13.80 -1.81
C ARG A 167 -22.43 -12.96 -0.54
N MET A 168 -21.56 -11.95 -0.53
CA MET A 168 -21.36 -11.08 0.62
C MET A 168 -21.76 -9.65 0.26
N ARG A 169 -22.63 -9.05 1.03
CA ARG A 169 -23.05 -7.65 0.85
C ARG A 169 -22.40 -6.77 1.91
N CYS A 170 -21.74 -5.70 1.47
CA CYS A 170 -21.25 -4.68 2.39
C CYS A 170 -22.42 -3.96 3.06
N ILE A 171 -22.41 -3.91 4.39
CA ILE A 171 -23.48 -3.25 5.17
C ILE A 171 -23.44 -1.73 5.06
N HIS A 172 -22.29 -1.17 4.68
CA HIS A 172 -22.06 0.28 4.61
C HIS A 172 -22.40 0.86 3.23
N CYS A 173 -21.79 0.34 2.15
CA CYS A 173 -21.97 0.88 0.80
C CYS A 173 -22.91 0.05 -0.09
N GLY A 174 -23.32 -1.13 0.35
CA GLY A 174 -24.24 -1.99 -0.39
C GLY A 174 -23.58 -2.86 -1.47
N ASP A 175 -22.29 -2.68 -1.76
CA ASP A 175 -21.58 -3.47 -2.76
C ASP A 175 -21.64 -4.96 -2.47
N ILE A 176 -21.74 -5.75 -3.53
CA ILE A 176 -21.86 -7.20 -3.46
C ILE A 176 -20.58 -7.83 -3.98
N TYR A 177 -20.14 -8.86 -3.29
CA TYR A 177 -18.93 -9.62 -3.61
C TYR A 177 -19.22 -11.11 -3.67
N GLU A 178 -18.52 -11.79 -4.58
CA GLU A 178 -18.62 -13.23 -4.75
C GLU A 178 -17.21 -13.85 -4.71
N PRO A 179 -17.01 -14.93 -3.95
CA PRO A 179 -15.76 -15.67 -4.00
C PRO A 179 -15.53 -16.25 -5.38
N SER A 180 -14.33 -16.09 -5.93
CA SER A 180 -13.96 -16.74 -7.18
C SER A 180 -13.46 -18.17 -6.94
N GLY A 181 -13.96 -19.11 -7.70
CA GLY A 181 -13.49 -20.50 -7.74
C GLY A 181 -13.38 -21.14 -6.35
N THR A 182 -12.17 -21.37 -5.88
CA THR A 182 -11.87 -22.04 -4.60
C THR A 182 -11.99 -21.14 -3.36
N GLY A 183 -12.55 -19.95 -3.47
CA GLY A 183 -12.65 -18.98 -2.34
C GLY A 183 -11.32 -18.34 -1.95
N THR A 184 -10.32 -18.43 -2.83
CA THR A 184 -8.99 -17.84 -2.61
C THR A 184 -8.91 -16.36 -2.99
N SER A 185 -9.84 -15.88 -3.81
CA SER A 185 -9.96 -14.47 -4.21
C SER A 185 -11.42 -14.02 -4.17
N LEU A 186 -11.63 -12.72 -4.22
CA LEU A 186 -12.93 -12.08 -4.19
C LEU A 186 -13.07 -11.17 -5.40
N SER A 187 -14.22 -11.21 -6.05
CA SER A 187 -14.60 -10.27 -7.10
C SER A 187 -15.86 -9.49 -6.69
N ARG A 188 -15.91 -8.22 -7.07
CA ARG A 188 -17.12 -7.41 -6.94
C ARG A 188 -18.11 -7.87 -8.00
N ALA A 189 -19.29 -8.28 -7.60
CA ALA A 189 -20.37 -8.54 -8.53
C ALA A 189 -20.79 -7.19 -9.15
N ASP A 190 -21.02 -7.17 -10.46
CA ASP A 190 -21.47 -5.96 -11.15
C ASP A 190 -22.70 -5.38 -10.41
N SER A 191 -22.52 -4.21 -9.82
CA SER A 191 -23.63 -3.44 -9.30
C SER A 191 -24.46 -3.00 -10.49
N THR A 192 -25.61 -3.60 -10.70
CA THR A 192 -26.64 -2.99 -11.54
C THR A 192 -26.86 -1.58 -11.01
N PRO A 193 -26.73 -0.51 -11.82
CA PRO A 193 -27.04 0.82 -11.33
C PRO A 193 -28.48 0.78 -10.83
N GLY A 194 -28.69 1.13 -9.57
CA GLY A 194 -30.02 1.28 -9.03
C GLY A 194 -30.79 2.34 -9.80
N PRO A 195 -32.10 2.23 -9.84
CA PRO A 195 -33.00 3.11 -10.59
C PRO A 195 -32.88 4.57 -10.16
#